data_4ca614ff42c1e1f1119dfd6c8ec9b254
#
_entry.id   4ca614ff42c1e1f1119dfd6c8ec9b254
#
_cell.length_a   1.000
_cell.length_b   1.000
_cell.length_c   1.000
_cell.angle_alpha   90.00
_cell.angle_beta   90.00
_cell.angle_gamma   90.00
#
_symmetry.space_group_name_H-M   'P 1'
#
loop_
_entity.id
_entity.type
_entity.pdbx_description
1 polymer ?
#
loop_
_entity_poly.entity_id
_entity_poly.type
_entity_poly.pdbx_seq_one_letter_code
_entity_poly.pdbx_strand_id
1 'polypeptide(L)'
;VEKGTLVEFRVQGDRRLGVVDRPDGKTRWFVVDERGQSHSLAPRQITYIVNGEGYKSTQIPKFLDQVVPYLDPSSLEVAWELLVAEGESVTPGQMANLLFSECLPYQCYAAHCLLSDDKLFFKQKGEVYEPRSASQVAERKHQIEVETQKAQGQQEFLLRVERSLRGDTVEWQKSDRQRLDALEKYATLVADIIRMGINSESLVRNYPPPGPVLETMNMLGRSATPPAALQLLIDLGWWSPHENLFLRRSSIPVQFSSKILEVAQEILDSPPADLDVNRLDLKHLKVYTIDDESTTEIDDGLSCELLEDGRQRVWIHIADPTRWLIPEDELDLEARRRGSTVYLPTGMIPMFPEVLATGPMSLIQGRLCCSLSFSVILDDSGGVAEYSIHPCVIKPT
;
A
#
# COMPACT_ATOMS: atom_id res chain seq x y z
N VAL A 1 -14.43 22.96 -49.34
CA VAL A 1 -13.99 24.18 -48.61
C VAL A 1 -13.48 25.18 -49.66
N GLU A 2 -13.91 26.44 -49.58
CA GLU A 2 -13.57 27.48 -50.54
C GLU A 2 -12.66 28.54 -49.89
N LYS A 3 -12.00 29.35 -50.72
CA LYS A 3 -11.18 30.47 -50.23
C LYS A 3 -12.05 31.44 -49.42
N GLY A 4 -11.53 31.84 -48.25
CA GLY A 4 -12.24 32.71 -47.32
C GLY A 4 -13.17 31.97 -46.32
N THR A 5 -13.19 30.63 -46.35
CA THR A 5 -13.90 29.84 -45.34
C THR A 5 -13.08 29.82 -44.04
N LEU A 6 -13.73 30.05 -42.90
CA LEU A 6 -13.16 29.93 -41.59
C LEU A 6 -13.31 28.47 -41.07
N VAL A 7 -12.21 27.83 -40.72
CA VAL A 7 -12.17 26.41 -40.34
C VAL A 7 -11.45 26.21 -38.99
N GLU A 8 -11.92 25.22 -38.25
CA GLU A 8 -11.23 24.72 -37.06
C GLU A 8 -10.33 23.55 -37.43
N PHE A 9 -9.15 23.51 -36.80
CA PHE A 9 -8.18 22.40 -36.89
C PHE A 9 -7.39 22.30 -35.59
N ARG A 10 -6.65 21.19 -35.40
CA ARG A 10 -5.83 20.98 -34.21
C ARG A 10 -4.35 20.94 -34.53
N VAL A 11 -3.54 21.63 -33.69
CA VAL A 11 -2.08 21.61 -33.74
C VAL A 11 -1.59 21.12 -32.39
N GLN A 12 -0.91 20.01 -32.35
CA GLN A 12 -0.42 19.35 -31.10
C GLN A 12 -1.52 19.13 -30.01
N GLY A 13 -2.76 18.97 -30.47
CA GLY A 13 -3.92 18.81 -29.58
C GLY A 13 -4.73 20.09 -29.35
N ASP A 14 -4.12 21.25 -29.49
CA ASP A 14 -4.77 22.54 -29.28
C ASP A 14 -5.68 22.91 -30.44
N ARG A 15 -6.86 23.44 -30.15
CA ARG A 15 -7.86 23.94 -31.07
C ARG A 15 -7.39 25.29 -31.65
N ARG A 16 -7.45 25.42 -32.99
CA ARG A 16 -7.11 26.66 -33.68
C ARG A 16 -8.13 26.96 -34.79
N LEU A 17 -8.35 28.24 -35.03
CA LEU A 17 -9.07 28.73 -36.20
C LEU A 17 -8.11 29.24 -37.26
N GLY A 18 -8.49 29.03 -38.50
CA GLY A 18 -7.75 29.59 -39.65
C GLY A 18 -8.64 29.80 -40.87
N VAL A 19 -8.27 30.71 -41.73
CA VAL A 19 -9.00 31.03 -42.97
C VAL A 19 -8.33 30.34 -44.15
N VAL A 20 -9.13 29.67 -44.94
CA VAL A 20 -8.66 29.00 -46.16
C VAL A 20 -8.20 30.03 -47.16
N ASP A 21 -6.93 29.95 -47.59
CA ASP A 21 -6.32 30.90 -48.56
C ASP A 21 -6.29 30.34 -49.99
N ARG A 22 -5.70 29.14 -50.17
CA ARG A 22 -5.55 28.53 -51.50
C ARG A 22 -5.41 27.00 -51.37
N PRO A 23 -5.71 26.27 -52.47
CA PRO A 23 -5.43 24.85 -52.52
C PRO A 23 -3.92 24.55 -52.44
N ASP A 24 -3.58 23.42 -51.78
CA ASP A 24 -2.25 22.85 -51.71
C ASP A 24 -2.27 21.47 -52.40
N GLY A 25 -2.01 21.48 -53.69
CA GLY A 25 -2.13 20.29 -54.54
C GLY A 25 -3.59 19.88 -54.79
N LYS A 26 -3.85 18.57 -54.92
CA LYS A 26 -5.18 18.04 -55.29
C LYS A 26 -6.14 17.81 -54.11
N THR A 27 -5.61 17.68 -52.89
CA THR A 27 -6.39 17.19 -51.74
C THR A 27 -6.16 17.96 -50.44
N ARG A 28 -5.37 19.03 -50.49
CA ARG A 28 -5.02 19.82 -49.28
C ARG A 28 -5.33 21.29 -49.48
N TRP A 29 -5.34 22.03 -48.39
CA TRP A 29 -5.59 23.47 -48.36
C TRP A 29 -4.56 24.19 -47.50
N PHE A 30 -4.05 25.32 -47.94
CA PHE A 30 -3.35 26.27 -47.11
C PHE A 30 -4.38 27.08 -46.32
N VAL A 31 -4.23 27.04 -44.99
CA VAL A 31 -5.07 27.73 -44.03
C VAL A 31 -4.19 28.67 -43.22
N VAL A 32 -4.57 29.93 -43.13
CA VAL A 32 -3.81 30.98 -42.41
C VAL A 32 -4.47 31.22 -41.05
N ASP A 33 -3.75 31.03 -39.95
CA ASP A 33 -4.23 31.26 -38.61
C ASP A 33 -4.22 32.76 -38.19
N GLU A 34 -4.64 33.02 -36.97
CA GLU A 34 -4.69 34.38 -36.38
C GLU A 34 -3.32 35.06 -36.30
N ARG A 35 -2.23 34.27 -36.27
CA ARG A 35 -0.84 34.75 -36.19
C ARG A 35 -0.22 34.92 -37.57
N GLY A 36 -0.99 34.67 -38.65
CA GLY A 36 -0.51 34.73 -40.01
C GLY A 36 0.34 33.53 -40.44
N GLN A 37 0.37 32.45 -39.63
CA GLN A 37 1.06 31.22 -40.00
C GLN A 37 0.21 30.39 -40.98
N SER A 38 0.85 29.85 -42.01
CA SER A 38 0.20 29.00 -43.01
C SER A 38 0.36 27.53 -42.64
N HIS A 39 -0.75 26.81 -42.57
CA HIS A 39 -0.82 25.38 -42.29
C HIS A 39 -1.39 24.63 -43.50
N SER A 40 -0.71 23.56 -43.93
CA SER A 40 -1.22 22.69 -45.00
C SER A 40 -2.08 21.61 -44.39
N LEU A 41 -3.40 21.65 -44.60
CA LEU A 41 -4.37 20.75 -43.99
C LEU A 41 -5.04 19.85 -45.01
N ALA A 42 -5.15 18.56 -44.69
CA ALA A 42 -6.02 17.65 -45.41
C ALA A 42 -7.48 17.80 -44.87
N PRO A 43 -8.52 17.48 -45.67
CA PRO A 43 -9.92 17.60 -45.23
C PRO A 43 -10.22 16.94 -43.87
N ARG A 44 -9.62 15.79 -43.59
CA ARG A 44 -9.77 15.05 -42.33
C ARG A 44 -9.21 15.74 -41.07
N GLN A 45 -8.38 16.79 -41.30
CA GLN A 45 -7.77 17.58 -40.20
C GLN A 45 -8.62 18.81 -39.86
N ILE A 46 -9.62 19.11 -40.66
CA ILE A 46 -10.62 20.15 -40.40
C ILE A 46 -11.69 19.53 -39.52
N THR A 47 -11.85 20.05 -38.31
CA THR A 47 -12.77 19.53 -37.30
C THR A 47 -14.12 20.23 -37.33
N TYR A 48 -14.14 21.47 -37.80
CA TYR A 48 -15.38 22.24 -37.98
C TYR A 48 -15.24 23.29 -39.06
N ILE A 49 -16.33 23.56 -39.75
CA ILE A 49 -16.42 24.62 -40.75
C ILE A 49 -17.41 25.67 -40.25
N VAL A 50 -16.94 26.89 -40.05
CA VAL A 50 -17.78 28.00 -39.58
C VAL A 50 -18.65 28.49 -40.72
N ASN A 51 -19.94 28.64 -40.48
CA ASN A 51 -20.87 29.17 -41.49
C ASN A 51 -20.52 30.60 -41.86
N GLY A 52 -20.71 30.94 -43.12
CA GLY A 52 -20.38 32.24 -43.69
C GLY A 52 -19.21 32.22 -44.63
N GLU A 53 -19.02 33.30 -45.38
CA GLU A 53 -17.98 33.42 -46.41
C GLU A 53 -17.21 34.72 -46.25
N GLY A 54 -16.00 34.76 -46.87
CA GLY A 54 -15.21 35.98 -46.95
C GLY A 54 -14.49 36.38 -45.69
N TYR A 55 -14.22 35.42 -44.77
CA TYR A 55 -13.45 35.66 -43.57
C TYR A 55 -12.00 36.01 -43.89
N LYS A 56 -11.40 36.86 -43.05
CA LYS A 56 -9.96 37.22 -43.10
C LYS A 56 -9.28 36.76 -41.82
N SER A 57 -8.04 36.31 -41.88
CA SER A 57 -7.28 35.86 -40.72
C SER A 57 -7.18 36.92 -39.62
N THR A 58 -7.11 38.21 -40.01
CA THR A 58 -7.11 39.35 -39.08
C THR A 58 -8.41 39.52 -38.28
N GLN A 59 -9.50 38.89 -38.70
CA GLN A 59 -10.81 38.96 -38.01
C GLN A 59 -11.03 37.83 -37.01
N ILE A 60 -10.16 36.80 -36.99
CA ILE A 60 -10.25 35.66 -36.08
C ILE A 60 -10.33 36.09 -34.60
N PRO A 61 -9.48 37.01 -34.08
CA PRO A 61 -9.56 37.44 -32.70
C PRO A 61 -10.93 38.03 -32.35
N LYS A 62 -11.44 38.93 -33.22
CA LYS A 62 -12.77 39.54 -33.03
C LYS A 62 -13.89 38.51 -33.08
N PHE A 63 -13.79 37.47 -33.92
CA PHE A 63 -14.73 36.38 -33.98
C PHE A 63 -14.71 35.58 -32.66
N LEU A 64 -13.52 35.26 -32.16
CA LEU A 64 -13.37 34.56 -30.87
C LEU A 64 -13.91 35.35 -29.69
N ASP A 65 -13.72 36.68 -29.66
CA ASP A 65 -14.33 37.56 -28.64
C ASP A 65 -15.86 37.49 -28.65
N GLN A 66 -16.46 37.28 -29.81
CA GLN A 66 -17.91 37.08 -29.95
C GLN A 66 -18.38 35.68 -29.48
N VAL A 67 -17.51 34.69 -29.52
CA VAL A 67 -17.79 33.30 -29.08
C VAL A 67 -17.75 33.18 -27.57
N VAL A 68 -16.79 33.84 -26.89
CA VAL A 68 -16.53 33.72 -25.45
C VAL A 68 -17.78 33.86 -24.57
N PRO A 69 -18.72 34.83 -24.77
CA PRO A 69 -19.91 34.97 -23.93
C PRO A 69 -20.86 33.76 -23.95
N TYR A 70 -20.73 32.89 -24.94
CA TYR A 70 -21.59 31.72 -25.16
C TYR A 70 -20.95 30.40 -24.72
N LEU A 71 -19.75 30.41 -24.13
CA LEU A 71 -19.01 29.22 -23.70
C LEU A 71 -19.31 28.86 -22.22
N ASP A 72 -20.57 28.75 -21.87
CA ASP A 72 -20.98 28.28 -20.54
C ASP A 72 -21.36 26.78 -20.59
N PRO A 73 -20.50 25.88 -20.03
CA PRO A 73 -20.77 24.46 -20.04
C PRO A 73 -22.01 24.05 -19.26
N SER A 74 -22.48 24.87 -18.29
CA SER A 74 -23.65 24.55 -17.48
C SER A 74 -24.93 24.52 -18.31
N SER A 75 -24.96 25.23 -19.45
CA SER A 75 -26.07 25.24 -20.38
C SER A 75 -26.35 23.88 -21.05
N LEU A 76 -25.33 23.01 -21.13
CA LEU A 76 -25.47 21.69 -21.75
C LEU A 76 -26.34 20.73 -20.92
N GLU A 77 -26.39 20.85 -19.61
CA GLU A 77 -27.22 20.00 -18.76
C GLU A 77 -28.72 20.22 -19.04
N VAL A 78 -29.13 21.48 -19.17
CA VAL A 78 -30.51 21.86 -19.50
C VAL A 78 -30.90 21.38 -20.91
N ALA A 79 -29.98 21.55 -21.88
CA ALA A 79 -30.21 21.06 -23.25
C ALA A 79 -30.30 19.54 -23.28
N TRP A 80 -29.45 18.84 -22.52
CA TRP A 80 -29.48 17.39 -22.43
C TRP A 80 -30.79 16.87 -21.83
N GLU A 81 -31.30 17.47 -20.74
CA GLU A 81 -32.58 17.09 -20.13
C GLU A 81 -33.74 17.13 -21.12
N LEU A 82 -33.77 18.13 -22.02
CA LEU A 82 -34.75 18.23 -23.05
C LEU A 82 -34.60 17.15 -24.13
N LEU A 83 -33.38 16.99 -24.65
CA LEU A 83 -33.09 16.11 -25.78
C LEU A 83 -33.07 14.62 -25.44
N VAL A 84 -32.75 14.26 -24.19
CA VAL A 84 -32.72 12.86 -23.75
C VAL A 84 -34.13 12.24 -23.72
N ALA A 85 -35.16 13.06 -23.47
CA ALA A 85 -36.55 12.61 -23.45
C ALA A 85 -37.06 12.31 -24.88
N GLU A 86 -36.60 13.06 -25.87
CA GLU A 86 -36.96 12.93 -27.27
C GLU A 86 -36.08 11.92 -28.03
N GLY A 87 -34.86 11.65 -27.53
CA GLY A 87 -33.90 10.73 -28.12
C GLY A 87 -33.32 11.26 -29.45
N GLU A 88 -33.37 12.56 -29.68
CA GLU A 88 -32.95 13.18 -30.92
C GLU A 88 -31.47 13.60 -30.87
N SER A 89 -30.75 13.33 -31.96
CA SER A 89 -29.38 13.82 -32.17
C SER A 89 -29.42 15.26 -32.67
N VAL A 90 -28.44 16.05 -32.25
CA VAL A 90 -28.36 17.48 -32.64
C VAL A 90 -27.08 17.81 -33.36
N THR A 91 -27.18 18.74 -34.32
CA THR A 91 -26.03 19.44 -34.92
C THR A 91 -25.66 20.65 -34.07
N PRO A 92 -24.45 21.21 -34.20
CA PRO A 92 -24.07 22.46 -33.54
C PRO A 92 -25.02 23.64 -33.83
N GLY A 93 -25.56 23.71 -35.03
CA GLY A 93 -26.55 24.73 -35.39
C GLY A 93 -27.89 24.58 -34.66
N GLN A 94 -28.41 23.34 -34.53
CA GLN A 94 -29.62 23.06 -33.77
C GLN A 94 -29.42 23.31 -32.27
N MET A 95 -28.23 22.95 -31.73
CA MET A 95 -27.85 23.24 -30.36
C MET A 95 -27.75 24.76 -30.11
N ALA A 96 -27.18 25.53 -31.05
CA ALA A 96 -27.15 27.00 -30.93
C ALA A 96 -28.57 27.61 -30.86
N ASN A 97 -29.47 27.12 -31.69
CA ASN A 97 -30.88 27.54 -31.60
C ASN A 97 -31.52 27.19 -30.25
N LEU A 98 -31.25 26.02 -29.73
CA LEU A 98 -31.81 25.57 -28.43
C LEU A 98 -31.26 26.41 -27.27
N LEU A 99 -29.95 26.69 -27.26
CA LEU A 99 -29.26 27.38 -26.16
C LEU A 99 -29.40 28.92 -26.23
N PHE A 100 -29.39 29.48 -27.47
CA PHE A 100 -29.22 30.93 -27.65
C PHE A 100 -30.40 31.57 -28.42
N SER A 101 -31.35 30.75 -28.84
CA SER A 101 -32.53 31.16 -29.66
C SER A 101 -32.18 31.76 -31.03
N GLU A 102 -30.90 31.66 -31.44
CA GLU A 102 -30.37 32.16 -32.72
C GLU A 102 -29.25 31.21 -33.22
N CYS A 103 -28.97 31.25 -34.50
CA CYS A 103 -27.94 30.43 -35.16
C CYS A 103 -26.93 31.29 -35.93
N LEU A 104 -26.38 32.33 -35.30
CA LEU A 104 -25.33 33.13 -35.86
C LEU A 104 -24.02 32.34 -35.93
N PRO A 105 -23.08 32.60 -36.85
CA PRO A 105 -21.89 31.82 -37.04
C PRO A 105 -21.05 31.63 -35.77
N TYR A 106 -20.91 32.64 -34.94
CA TYR A 106 -20.18 32.56 -33.66
C TYR A 106 -20.94 31.77 -32.57
N GLN A 107 -22.29 31.79 -32.59
CA GLN A 107 -23.13 31.00 -31.70
C GLN A 107 -23.08 29.50 -32.07
N CYS A 108 -23.22 29.20 -33.38
CA CYS A 108 -23.06 27.83 -33.88
C CYS A 108 -21.66 27.26 -33.55
N TYR A 109 -20.62 28.10 -33.67
CA TYR A 109 -19.25 27.69 -33.29
C TYR A 109 -19.12 27.53 -31.78
N ALA A 110 -19.71 28.39 -30.96
CA ALA A 110 -19.77 28.21 -29.50
C ALA A 110 -20.45 26.90 -29.10
N ALA A 111 -21.59 26.59 -29.71
CA ALA A 111 -22.30 25.32 -29.50
C ALA A 111 -21.43 24.11 -29.92
N HIS A 112 -20.68 24.21 -31.04
CA HIS A 112 -19.70 23.18 -31.44
C HIS A 112 -18.60 23.02 -30.37
N CYS A 113 -18.05 24.11 -29.85
CA CYS A 113 -17.04 24.07 -28.81
C CYS A 113 -17.57 23.38 -27.55
N LEU A 114 -18.74 23.78 -27.05
CA LEU A 114 -19.37 23.18 -25.90
C LEU A 114 -19.59 21.66 -26.06
N LEU A 115 -20.18 21.25 -27.19
CA LEU A 115 -20.48 19.85 -27.50
C LEU A 115 -19.19 19.00 -27.67
N SER A 116 -18.18 19.55 -28.36
CA SER A 116 -16.94 18.80 -28.62
C SER A 116 -16.02 18.67 -27.41
N ASP A 117 -16.14 19.58 -26.43
CA ASP A 117 -15.43 19.53 -25.14
C ASP A 117 -16.21 18.77 -24.07
N ASP A 118 -17.50 18.52 -24.30
CA ASP A 118 -18.33 17.76 -23.37
C ASP A 118 -17.92 16.30 -23.29
N LYS A 119 -17.72 15.83 -22.07
CA LYS A 119 -17.39 14.42 -21.77
C LYS A 119 -18.55 13.70 -21.09
N LEU A 120 -19.60 14.43 -20.72
CA LEU A 120 -20.60 13.95 -19.81
C LEU A 120 -21.93 13.67 -20.51
N PHE A 121 -22.54 14.66 -21.15
CA PHE A 121 -23.91 14.63 -21.59
C PHE A 121 -24.11 14.11 -23.01
N PHE A 122 -23.16 14.41 -23.92
CA PHE A 122 -23.28 14.09 -25.34
C PHE A 122 -22.15 13.18 -25.82
N LYS A 123 -22.42 12.46 -26.90
CA LYS A 123 -21.44 11.65 -27.61
C LYS A 123 -21.44 12.05 -29.09
N GLN A 124 -20.28 12.41 -29.61
CA GLN A 124 -20.13 12.72 -31.03
C GLN A 124 -20.24 11.48 -31.89
N LYS A 125 -21.06 11.57 -32.95
CA LYS A 125 -21.24 10.54 -33.98
C LYS A 125 -21.25 11.18 -35.36
N GLY A 126 -20.06 11.27 -35.97
CA GLY A 126 -19.88 12.02 -37.20
C GLY A 126 -20.06 13.53 -36.96
N GLU A 127 -21.00 14.15 -37.69
CA GLU A 127 -21.31 15.58 -37.59
C GLU A 127 -22.41 15.93 -36.58
N VAL A 128 -23.02 14.91 -35.94
CA VAL A 128 -24.08 15.07 -34.94
C VAL A 128 -23.64 14.61 -33.56
N TYR A 129 -24.34 15.09 -32.55
CA TYR A 129 -24.13 14.75 -31.15
C TYR A 129 -25.40 14.08 -30.61
N GLU A 130 -25.24 12.86 -30.10
CA GLU A 130 -26.31 12.07 -29.49
C GLU A 130 -26.34 12.32 -27.97
N PRO A 131 -27.48 12.61 -27.33
CA PRO A 131 -27.60 12.69 -25.90
C PRO A 131 -27.35 11.30 -25.31
N ARG A 132 -26.54 11.22 -24.25
CA ARG A 132 -26.36 9.99 -23.47
C ARG A 132 -27.61 9.72 -22.64
N SER A 133 -27.93 8.45 -22.38
CA SER A 133 -29.00 8.11 -21.46
C SER A 133 -28.69 8.57 -20.03
N ALA A 134 -29.72 8.74 -19.22
CA ALA A 134 -29.56 9.12 -17.81
C ALA A 134 -28.64 8.18 -17.03
N SER A 135 -28.71 6.86 -17.30
CA SER A 135 -27.82 5.87 -16.69
C SER A 135 -26.34 6.05 -17.12
N GLN A 136 -26.09 6.36 -18.38
CA GLN A 136 -24.74 6.63 -18.88
C GLN A 136 -24.14 7.92 -18.30
N VAL A 137 -24.96 8.96 -18.13
CA VAL A 137 -24.55 10.22 -17.50
C VAL A 137 -24.24 9.99 -16.02
N ALA A 138 -25.08 9.26 -15.30
CA ALA A 138 -24.85 8.93 -13.90
C ALA A 138 -23.55 8.13 -13.70
N GLU A 139 -23.32 7.13 -14.55
CA GLU A 139 -22.07 6.35 -14.53
C GLU A 139 -20.83 7.22 -14.82
N ARG A 140 -20.93 8.13 -15.80
CA ARG A 140 -19.86 9.07 -16.13
C ARG A 140 -19.59 10.06 -15.00
N LYS A 141 -20.63 10.64 -14.39
CA LYS A 141 -20.50 11.51 -13.21
C LYS A 141 -19.74 10.78 -12.11
N HIS A 142 -20.14 9.55 -11.80
CA HIS A 142 -19.47 8.73 -10.80
C HIS A 142 -18.00 8.43 -11.14
N GLN A 143 -17.70 8.09 -12.40
CA GLN A 143 -16.32 7.87 -12.85
C GLN A 143 -15.45 9.13 -12.68
N ILE A 144 -15.95 10.30 -13.10
CA ILE A 144 -15.24 11.58 -12.95
C ILE A 144 -15.00 11.91 -11.48
N GLU A 145 -16.01 11.68 -10.63
CA GLU A 145 -15.88 11.91 -9.18
C GLU A 145 -14.82 11.01 -8.56
N VAL A 146 -14.83 9.71 -8.87
CA VAL A 146 -13.80 8.74 -8.41
C VAL A 146 -12.40 9.13 -8.88
N GLU A 147 -12.26 9.51 -10.16
CA GLU A 147 -10.97 9.97 -10.71
C GLU A 147 -10.48 11.25 -10.01
N THR A 148 -11.37 12.19 -9.75
CA THR A 148 -11.06 13.45 -9.05
C THR A 148 -10.63 13.19 -7.61
N GLN A 149 -11.37 12.36 -6.88
CA GLN A 149 -11.02 11.97 -5.50
C GLN A 149 -9.69 11.24 -5.45
N LYS A 150 -9.44 10.34 -6.43
CA LYS A 150 -8.15 9.65 -6.54
C LYS A 150 -7.01 10.63 -6.79
N ALA A 151 -7.17 11.58 -7.70
CA ALA A 151 -6.16 12.60 -8.01
C ALA A 151 -5.88 13.52 -6.81
N GLN A 152 -6.92 13.93 -6.09
CA GLN A 152 -6.79 14.71 -4.86
C GLN A 152 -6.04 13.93 -3.77
N GLY A 153 -6.45 12.69 -3.52
CA GLY A 153 -5.77 11.82 -2.55
C GLY A 153 -4.30 11.57 -2.89
N GLN A 154 -3.96 11.48 -4.17
CA GLN A 154 -2.57 11.38 -4.63
C GLN A 154 -1.78 12.65 -4.32
N GLN A 155 -2.33 13.81 -4.62
CA GLN A 155 -1.69 15.10 -4.37
C GLN A 155 -1.47 15.35 -2.88
N GLU A 156 -2.45 15.05 -2.05
CA GLU A 156 -2.33 15.17 -0.60
C GLU A 156 -1.28 14.22 -0.02
N PHE A 157 -1.21 12.99 -0.52
CA PHE A 157 -0.17 12.04 -0.13
C PHE A 157 1.22 12.56 -0.49
N LEU A 158 1.41 13.10 -1.71
CA LEU A 158 2.69 13.69 -2.13
C LEU A 158 3.11 14.86 -1.23
N LEU A 159 2.19 15.75 -0.87
CA LEU A 159 2.48 16.85 0.04
C LEU A 159 2.94 16.34 1.42
N ARG A 160 2.32 15.26 1.94
CA ARG A 160 2.76 14.63 3.19
C ARG A 160 4.15 14.02 3.06
N VAL A 161 4.41 13.31 1.97
CA VAL A 161 5.74 12.76 1.67
C VAL A 161 6.81 13.85 1.59
N GLU A 162 6.56 14.94 0.86
CA GLU A 162 7.50 16.06 0.75
C GLU A 162 7.79 16.72 2.10
N ARG A 163 6.78 16.89 2.95
CA ARG A 163 6.96 17.41 4.30
C ARG A 163 7.81 16.47 5.16
N SER A 164 7.52 15.16 5.13
CA SER A 164 8.31 14.16 5.85
C SER A 164 9.77 14.14 5.39
N LEU A 165 10.03 14.23 4.07
CA LEU A 165 11.38 14.31 3.51
C LEU A 165 12.15 15.56 3.92
N ARG A 166 11.46 16.65 4.32
CA ARG A 166 12.06 17.86 4.90
C ARG A 166 12.34 17.75 6.40
N GLY A 167 11.92 16.66 7.03
CA GLY A 167 12.08 16.42 8.47
C GLY A 167 10.89 16.90 9.32
N ASP A 168 9.78 17.28 8.69
CA ASP A 168 8.57 17.64 9.43
C ASP A 168 7.91 16.39 10.01
N THR A 169 7.33 16.52 11.21
CA THR A 169 6.45 15.48 11.75
C THR A 169 5.15 15.46 10.94
N VAL A 170 4.81 14.31 10.38
CA VAL A 170 3.65 14.11 9.53
C VAL A 170 2.70 13.09 10.14
N GLU A 171 1.42 13.44 10.21
CA GLU A 171 0.35 12.49 10.53
C GLU A 171 -0.12 11.78 9.26
N TRP A 172 0.17 10.48 9.17
CA TRP A 172 -0.22 9.64 8.03
C TRP A 172 -1.69 9.24 8.15
N GLN A 173 -2.44 9.44 7.07
CA GLN A 173 -3.86 9.12 7.04
C GLN A 173 -4.12 7.65 6.71
N LYS A 174 -5.33 7.18 7.01
CA LYS A 174 -5.74 5.80 6.70
C LYS A 174 -5.67 5.49 5.20
N SER A 175 -5.92 6.48 4.35
CA SER A 175 -5.80 6.38 2.89
C SER A 175 -4.35 6.16 2.41
N ASP A 176 -3.36 6.62 3.18
CA ASP A 176 -1.95 6.49 2.83
C ASP A 176 -1.42 5.08 3.11
N ARG A 177 -2.05 4.37 4.08
CA ARG A 177 -1.63 3.04 4.53
C ARG A 177 -1.48 2.05 3.40
N GLN A 178 -2.42 2.02 2.47
CA GLN A 178 -2.35 1.09 1.34
C GLN A 178 -1.06 1.26 0.51
N ARG A 179 -0.60 2.52 0.32
CA ARG A 179 0.64 2.83 -0.40
C ARG A 179 1.87 2.49 0.43
N LEU A 180 1.86 2.86 1.70
CA LEU A 180 2.96 2.57 2.62
C LEU A 180 3.12 1.06 2.82
N ASP A 181 2.06 0.32 3.05
CA ASP A 181 2.09 -1.15 3.20
C ASP A 181 2.60 -1.84 1.92
N ALA A 182 2.25 -1.31 0.75
CA ALA A 182 2.78 -1.83 -0.52
C ALA A 182 4.28 -1.56 -0.66
N LEU A 183 4.73 -0.35 -0.28
CA LEU A 183 6.17 0.00 -0.24
C LEU A 183 6.92 -0.87 0.75
N GLU A 184 6.39 -1.08 1.96
CA GLU A 184 6.98 -1.96 2.98
C GLU A 184 7.19 -3.38 2.45
N LYS A 185 6.12 -4.00 1.92
CA LYS A 185 6.20 -5.35 1.35
C LYS A 185 7.23 -5.43 0.22
N TYR A 186 7.27 -4.43 -0.65
CA TYR A 186 8.22 -4.40 -1.76
C TYR A 186 9.65 -4.18 -1.29
N ALA A 187 9.88 -3.30 -0.32
CA ALA A 187 11.19 -3.04 0.27
C ALA A 187 11.78 -4.28 0.96
N THR A 188 10.95 -5.15 1.58
CA THR A 188 11.45 -6.38 2.20
C THR A 188 12.11 -7.35 1.23
N LEU A 189 11.87 -7.23 -0.08
CA LEU A 189 12.54 -8.03 -1.10
C LEU A 189 14.07 -7.82 -1.14
N VAL A 190 14.57 -6.74 -0.52
CA VAL A 190 16.02 -6.54 -0.33
C VAL A 190 16.64 -7.69 0.48
N ALA A 191 15.89 -8.28 1.43
CA ALA A 191 16.35 -9.47 2.14
C ALA A 191 16.62 -10.67 1.20
N ASP A 192 15.79 -10.83 0.16
CA ASP A 192 16.00 -11.89 -0.85
C ASP A 192 17.19 -11.58 -1.74
N ILE A 193 17.45 -10.30 -2.08
CA ILE A 193 18.67 -9.88 -2.80
C ILE A 193 19.91 -10.29 -2.01
N ILE A 194 19.94 -9.97 -0.71
CA ILE A 194 21.07 -10.29 0.17
C ILE A 194 21.23 -11.81 0.31
N ARG A 195 20.15 -12.54 0.58
CA ARG A 195 20.19 -13.99 0.80
C ARG A 195 20.60 -14.78 -0.43
N MET A 196 20.14 -14.36 -1.62
CA MET A 196 20.38 -15.09 -2.88
C MET A 196 21.60 -14.57 -3.63
N GLY A 197 22.18 -13.43 -3.24
CA GLY A 197 23.32 -12.82 -3.95
C GLY A 197 22.95 -12.35 -5.36
N ILE A 198 21.67 -12.04 -5.62
CA ILE A 198 21.18 -11.59 -6.93
C ILE A 198 21.21 -10.07 -7.01
N ASN A 199 21.27 -9.51 -8.22
CA ASN A 199 21.17 -8.07 -8.41
C ASN A 199 19.69 -7.60 -8.43
N SER A 200 19.50 -6.29 -8.18
CA SER A 200 18.16 -5.68 -8.14
C SER A 200 17.39 -5.81 -9.45
N GLU A 201 18.08 -5.77 -10.61
CA GLU A 201 17.46 -5.86 -11.93
C GLU A 201 16.83 -7.23 -12.18
N SER A 202 17.56 -8.29 -11.80
CA SER A 202 17.06 -9.67 -11.89
C SER A 202 15.84 -9.87 -10.98
N LEU A 203 15.86 -9.26 -9.78
CA LEU A 203 14.73 -9.35 -8.87
C LEU A 203 13.51 -8.61 -9.43
N VAL A 204 13.66 -7.37 -9.92
CA VAL A 204 12.56 -6.59 -10.51
C VAL A 204 11.94 -7.29 -11.70
N ARG A 205 12.74 -8.01 -12.51
CA ARG A 205 12.24 -8.82 -13.64
C ARG A 205 11.33 -9.95 -13.15
N ASN A 206 11.68 -10.61 -12.05
CA ASN A 206 10.90 -11.73 -11.49
C ASN A 206 9.74 -11.25 -10.59
N TYR A 207 9.92 -10.11 -9.93
CA TYR A 207 8.96 -9.49 -9.01
C TYR A 207 8.77 -8.02 -9.40
N PRO A 208 7.98 -7.72 -10.43
CA PRO A 208 7.73 -6.35 -10.87
C PRO A 208 7.04 -5.55 -9.74
N PRO A 209 7.32 -4.23 -9.68
CA PRO A 209 6.72 -3.39 -8.65
C PRO A 209 5.19 -3.41 -8.76
N PRO A 210 4.47 -3.61 -7.65
CA PRO A 210 3.02 -3.47 -7.60
C PRO A 210 2.58 -2.07 -8.06
N GLY A 211 1.37 -1.97 -8.63
CA GLY A 211 0.83 -0.70 -9.13
C GLY A 211 0.99 0.48 -8.17
N PRO A 212 0.59 0.39 -6.89
CA PRO A 212 0.75 1.47 -5.92
C PRO A 212 2.22 1.87 -5.67
N VAL A 213 3.16 0.91 -5.72
CA VAL A 213 4.61 1.19 -5.59
C VAL A 213 5.11 1.92 -6.82
N LEU A 214 4.81 1.39 -8.02
CA LEU A 214 5.23 2.01 -9.29
C LEU A 214 4.71 3.45 -9.40
N GLU A 215 3.43 3.67 -9.08
CA GLU A 215 2.79 4.98 -9.09
C GLU A 215 3.49 5.94 -8.12
N THR A 216 3.69 5.52 -6.87
CA THR A 216 4.35 6.33 -5.84
C THR A 216 5.79 6.69 -6.23
N MET A 217 6.59 5.70 -6.66
CA MET A 217 7.98 5.93 -7.03
C MET A 217 8.11 6.85 -8.26
N ASN A 218 7.24 6.68 -9.27
CA ASN A 218 7.20 7.55 -10.45
C ASN A 218 6.83 8.99 -10.10
N MET A 219 5.83 9.20 -9.24
CA MET A 219 5.44 10.54 -8.78
C MET A 219 6.58 11.28 -8.06
N LEU A 220 7.44 10.53 -7.36
CA LEU A 220 8.60 11.07 -6.66
C LEU A 220 9.87 11.14 -7.53
N GLY A 221 9.80 10.73 -8.80
CA GLY A 221 10.97 10.69 -9.69
C GLY A 221 12.04 9.68 -9.26
N ARG A 222 11.66 8.66 -8.48
CA ARG A 222 12.56 7.60 -7.99
C ARG A 222 12.39 6.32 -8.80
N SER A 223 13.43 5.51 -8.88
CA SER A 223 13.35 4.20 -9.53
C SER A 223 12.48 3.24 -8.70
N ALA A 224 11.58 2.49 -9.36
CA ALA A 224 10.70 1.52 -8.69
C ALA A 224 11.44 0.18 -8.45
N THR A 225 12.48 0.20 -7.63
CA THR A 225 13.25 -0.98 -7.21
C THR A 225 13.13 -1.21 -5.70
N PRO A 226 13.30 -2.46 -5.21
CA PRO A 226 13.24 -2.74 -3.78
C PRO A 226 14.22 -1.90 -2.93
N PRO A 227 15.50 -1.70 -3.34
CA PRO A 227 16.40 -0.82 -2.60
C PRO A 227 15.96 0.64 -2.57
N ALA A 228 15.39 1.16 -3.67
CA ALA A 228 14.89 2.53 -3.70
C ALA A 228 13.62 2.71 -2.84
N ALA A 229 12.75 1.69 -2.78
CA ALA A 229 11.60 1.68 -1.88
C ALA A 229 12.04 1.63 -0.41
N LEU A 230 13.05 0.81 -0.07
CA LEU A 230 13.65 0.78 1.26
C LEU A 230 14.22 2.15 1.63
N GLN A 231 15.01 2.76 0.75
CA GLN A 231 15.60 4.07 1.01
C GLN A 231 14.51 5.14 1.21
N LEU A 232 13.42 5.09 0.44
CA LEU A 232 12.29 6.00 0.64
C LEU A 232 11.68 5.85 2.04
N LEU A 233 11.43 4.62 2.51
CA LEU A 233 10.87 4.39 3.85
C LEU A 233 11.80 4.89 4.96
N ILE A 234 13.13 4.79 4.77
CA ILE A 234 14.13 5.34 5.68
C ILE A 234 14.12 6.88 5.63
N ASP A 235 14.12 7.47 4.43
CA ASP A 235 14.08 8.93 4.24
C ASP A 235 12.82 9.57 4.85
N LEU A 236 11.70 8.84 4.84
CA LEU A 236 10.45 9.26 5.47
C LEU A 236 10.45 9.10 7.01
N GLY A 237 11.50 8.53 7.61
CA GLY A 237 11.51 8.17 9.02
C GLY A 237 10.49 7.07 9.38
N TRP A 238 9.92 6.39 8.37
CA TRP A 238 8.97 5.30 8.55
C TRP A 238 9.65 4.03 9.05
N TRP A 239 10.86 3.77 8.55
CA TRP A 239 11.73 2.69 9.01
C TRP A 239 13.07 3.23 9.52
N SER A 240 13.66 2.50 10.48
CA SER A 240 15.03 2.74 10.90
C SER A 240 16.02 2.38 9.78
N PRO A 241 17.16 3.08 9.66
CA PRO A 241 18.28 2.66 8.79
C PRO A 241 18.80 1.24 9.11
N HIS A 242 18.55 0.77 10.33
CA HIS A 242 18.95 -0.55 10.84
C HIS A 242 17.77 -1.52 10.94
N GLU A 243 16.71 -1.31 10.15
CA GLU A 243 15.55 -2.19 10.14
C GLU A 243 15.92 -3.63 9.76
N ASN A 244 15.42 -4.60 10.51
CA ASN A 244 15.67 -6.01 10.23
C ASN A 244 14.75 -6.52 9.11
N LEU A 245 15.22 -6.46 7.87
CA LEU A 245 14.45 -6.86 6.69
C LEU A 245 14.10 -8.35 6.66
N PHE A 246 14.96 -9.21 7.26
CA PHE A 246 14.67 -10.65 7.36
C PHE A 246 13.50 -10.90 8.30
N LEU A 247 13.45 -10.18 9.41
CA LEU A 247 12.33 -10.23 10.35
C LEU A 247 11.03 -9.73 9.71
N ARG A 248 11.09 -8.59 9.02
CA ARG A 248 9.94 -8.04 8.25
C ARG A 248 9.43 -8.99 7.18
N ARG A 249 10.34 -9.75 6.57
CA ARG A 249 10.03 -10.75 5.54
C ARG A 249 9.48 -12.04 6.14
N SER A 250 9.81 -12.35 7.38
CA SER A 250 9.33 -13.52 8.09
C SER A 250 7.88 -13.34 8.54
N SER A 251 7.21 -14.44 8.80
CA SER A 251 5.87 -14.44 9.41
C SER A 251 5.93 -14.46 10.94
N ILE A 252 7.11 -14.21 11.53
CA ILE A 252 7.31 -14.26 12.98
C ILE A 252 6.53 -13.13 13.65
N PRO A 253 5.64 -13.42 14.57
CA PRO A 253 4.89 -12.41 15.31
C PRO A 253 5.80 -11.72 16.32
N VAL A 254 6.09 -10.43 16.10
CA VAL A 254 7.04 -9.65 16.93
C VAL A 254 6.41 -9.21 18.25
N GLN A 255 5.13 -8.86 18.23
CA GLN A 255 4.42 -8.33 19.40
C GLN A 255 3.29 -9.27 19.84
N PHE A 256 3.00 -9.26 21.13
CA PHE A 256 1.79 -9.87 21.67
C PHE A 256 0.61 -8.92 21.53
N SER A 257 -0.59 -9.47 21.33
CA SER A 257 -1.81 -8.67 21.39
C SER A 257 -2.11 -8.26 22.85
N SER A 258 -2.86 -7.18 23.04
CA SER A 258 -3.30 -6.74 24.38
C SER A 258 -4.01 -7.86 25.13
N LYS A 259 -4.82 -8.65 24.42
CA LYS A 259 -5.54 -9.79 25.00
C LYS A 259 -4.60 -10.85 25.58
N ILE A 260 -3.52 -11.21 24.86
CA ILE A 260 -2.52 -12.18 25.35
C ILE A 260 -1.77 -11.62 26.57
N LEU A 261 -1.47 -10.33 26.59
CA LEU A 261 -0.85 -9.69 27.76
C LEU A 261 -1.77 -9.67 28.98
N GLU A 262 -3.08 -9.46 28.78
CA GLU A 262 -4.10 -9.55 29.81
C GLU A 262 -4.19 -10.98 30.38
N VAL A 263 -4.24 -12.01 29.51
CA VAL A 263 -4.24 -13.42 29.95
C VAL A 263 -2.97 -13.77 30.73
N ALA A 264 -1.80 -13.26 30.28
CA ALA A 264 -0.56 -13.49 31.03
C ALA A 264 -0.60 -12.86 32.43
N GLN A 265 -1.20 -11.68 32.57
CA GLN A 265 -1.37 -11.05 33.88
C GLN A 265 -2.38 -11.80 34.75
N GLU A 266 -3.48 -12.28 34.19
CA GLU A 266 -4.46 -13.10 34.91
C GLU A 266 -3.84 -14.39 35.48
N ILE A 267 -2.95 -15.05 34.71
CA ILE A 267 -2.22 -16.23 35.15
C ILE A 267 -1.28 -15.90 36.34
N LEU A 268 -0.64 -14.73 36.31
CA LEU A 268 0.18 -14.30 37.47
C LEU A 268 -0.66 -14.05 38.71
N ASP A 269 -1.82 -13.41 38.55
CA ASP A 269 -2.68 -13.03 39.67
C ASP A 269 -3.46 -14.24 40.23
N SER A 270 -3.80 -15.20 39.37
CA SER A 270 -4.55 -16.42 39.73
C SER A 270 -4.01 -17.63 38.94
N PRO A 271 -2.89 -18.21 39.39
CA PRO A 271 -2.26 -19.34 38.72
C PRO A 271 -3.20 -20.53 38.56
N PRO A 272 -3.21 -21.22 37.41
CA PRO A 272 -4.02 -22.41 37.21
C PRO A 272 -3.59 -23.53 38.18
N ALA A 273 -4.48 -24.47 38.43
CA ALA A 273 -4.17 -25.63 39.24
C ALA A 273 -3.05 -26.47 38.61
N ASP A 274 -2.10 -26.96 39.42
CA ASP A 274 -1.07 -27.85 38.95
C ASP A 274 -1.66 -29.21 38.57
N LEU A 275 -1.48 -29.61 37.31
CA LEU A 275 -1.94 -30.92 36.81
C LEU A 275 -1.08 -32.08 37.36
N ASP A 276 0.19 -31.79 37.65
CA ASP A 276 1.14 -32.77 38.22
C ASP A 276 1.13 -32.72 39.74
N VAL A 277 0.04 -33.20 40.34
CA VAL A 277 -0.19 -33.17 41.81
C VAL A 277 0.88 -33.91 42.63
N ASN A 278 1.66 -34.81 42.02
CA ASN A 278 2.68 -35.63 42.67
C ASN A 278 4.11 -35.29 42.19
N ARG A 279 4.41 -34.01 42.02
CA ARG A 279 5.79 -33.60 41.67
C ARG A 279 6.80 -34.11 42.70
N LEU A 280 7.90 -34.67 42.20
CA LEU A 280 9.01 -35.12 43.03
C LEU A 280 9.68 -33.93 43.71
N ASP A 281 9.83 -33.99 45.03
CA ASP A 281 10.48 -32.94 45.82
C ASP A 281 12.00 -33.07 45.75
N LEU A 282 12.66 -32.23 44.96
CA LEU A 282 14.11 -32.17 44.84
C LEU A 282 14.69 -30.86 45.41
N LYS A 283 13.97 -30.19 46.32
CA LYS A 283 14.41 -28.92 46.93
C LYS A 283 15.68 -29.04 47.76
N HIS A 284 16.03 -30.28 48.19
CA HIS A 284 17.24 -30.57 48.94
C HIS A 284 18.51 -30.58 48.10
N LEU A 285 18.37 -30.71 46.77
CA LEU A 285 19.50 -30.70 45.84
C LEU A 285 19.95 -29.25 45.56
N LYS A 286 21.29 -29.09 45.41
CA LYS A 286 21.85 -27.84 44.96
C LYS A 286 21.77 -27.80 43.44
N VAL A 287 20.90 -26.98 42.91
CA VAL A 287 20.68 -26.81 41.47
C VAL A 287 21.44 -25.56 40.99
N TYR A 288 22.30 -25.74 40.02
CA TYR A 288 23.07 -24.69 39.38
C TYR A 288 22.60 -24.48 37.96
N THR A 289 22.50 -23.23 37.54
CA THR A 289 22.28 -22.81 36.16
C THR A 289 23.57 -22.18 35.63
N ILE A 290 23.86 -22.34 34.35
CA ILE A 290 25.10 -21.85 33.71
C ILE A 290 24.75 -21.06 32.47
N ASP A 291 24.46 -19.78 32.69
CA ASP A 291 23.98 -18.86 31.66
C ASP A 291 24.90 -17.63 31.55
N ASP A 292 24.72 -16.84 30.49
CA ASP A 292 25.34 -15.52 30.40
C ASP A 292 24.72 -14.58 31.44
N GLU A 293 25.50 -13.64 31.98
CA GLU A 293 25.06 -12.69 33.01
C GLU A 293 23.80 -11.88 32.58
N SER A 294 23.61 -11.69 31.28
CA SER A 294 22.49 -10.97 30.70
C SER A 294 21.23 -11.82 30.50
N THR A 295 21.31 -13.14 30.72
CA THR A 295 20.17 -14.06 30.52
C THR A 295 19.11 -13.85 31.59
N THR A 296 17.87 -13.59 31.15
CA THR A 296 16.72 -13.39 32.02
C THR A 296 15.74 -14.55 32.01
N GLU A 297 15.72 -15.36 30.94
CA GLU A 297 14.92 -16.56 30.76
C GLU A 297 15.84 -17.76 30.92
N ILE A 298 15.79 -18.40 32.10
CA ILE A 298 16.67 -19.51 32.49
C ILE A 298 15.89 -20.80 32.36
N ASP A 299 16.25 -21.62 31.39
CA ASP A 299 15.48 -22.80 31.01
C ASP A 299 16.02 -24.08 31.62
N ASP A 300 17.32 -24.19 31.88
CA ASP A 300 17.93 -25.43 32.34
C ASP A 300 18.85 -25.24 33.57
N GLY A 301 18.99 -26.33 34.30
CA GLY A 301 19.83 -26.39 35.46
C GLY A 301 20.34 -27.83 35.74
N LEU A 302 21.41 -27.94 36.45
CA LEU A 302 22.03 -29.20 36.80
C LEU A 302 22.17 -29.39 38.30
N SER A 303 21.97 -30.63 38.75
CA SER A 303 22.37 -31.03 40.12
C SER A 303 22.88 -32.44 40.14
N CYS A 304 23.56 -32.83 41.23
CA CYS A 304 24.10 -34.14 41.40
C CYS A 304 23.84 -34.63 42.83
N GLU A 305 23.53 -35.89 42.98
CA GLU A 305 23.45 -36.55 44.25
C GLU A 305 24.29 -37.82 44.28
N LEU A 306 24.83 -38.15 45.45
CA LEU A 306 25.52 -39.40 45.68
C LEU A 306 24.54 -40.43 46.29
N LEU A 307 24.39 -41.56 45.63
CA LEU A 307 23.52 -42.64 46.07
C LEU A 307 24.18 -43.46 47.17
N GLU A 308 23.37 -44.21 47.93
CA GLU A 308 23.86 -45.08 49.03
C GLU A 308 24.86 -46.15 48.58
N ASP A 309 24.75 -46.61 47.33
CA ASP A 309 25.65 -47.55 46.70
C ASP A 309 26.99 -46.93 46.14
N GLY A 310 27.13 -45.60 46.32
CA GLY A 310 28.35 -44.85 45.88
C GLY A 310 28.28 -44.35 44.44
N ARG A 311 27.24 -44.68 43.67
CA ARG A 311 27.04 -44.15 42.31
C ARG A 311 26.59 -42.70 42.39
N GLN A 312 26.95 -41.96 41.34
CA GLN A 312 26.48 -40.57 41.15
C GLN A 312 25.27 -40.52 40.24
N ARG A 313 24.24 -39.81 40.69
CA ARG A 313 23.08 -39.47 39.86
C ARG A 313 23.13 -38.00 39.49
N VAL A 314 23.15 -37.74 38.19
CA VAL A 314 23.06 -36.39 37.63
C VAL A 314 21.62 -36.12 37.30
N TRP A 315 21.17 -34.94 37.68
CA TRP A 315 19.87 -34.42 37.30
C TRP A 315 19.98 -33.27 36.35
N ILE A 316 19.24 -33.33 35.25
CA ILE A 316 19.09 -32.24 34.28
C ILE A 316 17.65 -31.71 34.48
N HIS A 317 17.53 -30.49 34.93
CA HIS A 317 16.27 -29.85 35.22
C HIS A 317 15.92 -28.89 34.08
N ILE A 318 14.76 -29.05 33.45
CA ILE A 318 14.24 -28.12 32.46
C ILE A 318 13.04 -27.40 33.07
N ALA A 319 13.00 -26.09 32.96
CA ALA A 319 11.87 -25.28 33.38
C ALA A 319 10.57 -25.83 32.74
N ASP A 320 9.52 -25.92 33.54
CA ASP A 320 8.25 -26.50 33.10
C ASP A 320 7.19 -25.40 32.86
N PRO A 321 7.17 -24.80 31.63
CA PRO A 321 6.17 -23.81 31.30
C PRO A 321 4.73 -24.38 31.26
N THR A 322 4.60 -25.72 31.05
CA THR A 322 3.28 -26.38 30.98
C THR A 322 2.50 -26.29 32.28
N ARG A 323 3.21 -26.06 33.40
CA ARG A 323 2.61 -25.79 34.72
C ARG A 323 1.65 -24.58 34.68
N TRP A 324 1.90 -23.65 33.79
CA TRP A 324 1.23 -22.34 33.68
C TRP A 324 0.24 -22.26 32.54
N LEU A 325 0.15 -23.31 31.71
CA LEU A 325 -0.68 -23.35 30.50
C LEU A 325 -1.88 -24.28 30.71
N ILE A 326 -3.00 -23.87 30.15
CA ILE A 326 -4.15 -24.73 29.93
C ILE A 326 -4.11 -25.13 28.45
N PRO A 327 -4.05 -26.43 28.09
CA PRO A 327 -4.05 -26.86 26.70
C PRO A 327 -5.19 -26.23 25.89
N GLU A 328 -4.88 -25.69 24.73
CA GLU A 328 -5.80 -25.05 23.78
C GLU A 328 -6.37 -23.69 24.26
N ASP A 329 -5.89 -23.14 25.38
CA ASP A 329 -6.19 -21.75 25.70
C ASP A 329 -5.49 -20.74 24.78
N GLU A 330 -5.79 -19.47 24.97
CA GLU A 330 -5.26 -18.38 24.13
C GLU A 330 -3.73 -18.26 24.20
N LEU A 331 -3.15 -18.52 25.37
CA LEU A 331 -1.70 -18.44 25.57
C LEU A 331 -0.99 -19.65 24.94
N ASP A 332 -1.54 -20.87 25.08
CA ASP A 332 -1.01 -22.08 24.44
C ASP A 332 -1.06 -21.93 22.90
N LEU A 333 -2.19 -21.46 22.36
CA LEU A 333 -2.32 -21.25 20.93
C LEU A 333 -1.33 -20.18 20.40
N GLU A 334 -1.11 -19.10 21.15
CA GLU A 334 -0.11 -18.09 20.78
C GLU A 334 1.32 -18.63 20.85
N ALA A 335 1.66 -19.41 21.87
CA ALA A 335 2.95 -20.06 22.00
C ALA A 335 3.21 -21.06 20.87
N ARG A 336 2.22 -21.87 20.50
CA ARG A 336 2.29 -22.77 19.33
C ARG A 336 2.48 -21.99 18.02
N ARG A 337 1.82 -20.84 17.86
CA ARG A 337 1.99 -19.97 16.70
C ARG A 337 3.42 -19.43 16.58
N ARG A 338 4.07 -19.12 17.70
CA ARG A 338 5.46 -18.63 17.76
C ARG A 338 6.48 -19.77 17.61
N GLY A 339 6.25 -20.87 18.25
CA GLY A 339 7.04 -22.10 18.14
C GLY A 339 8.35 -22.09 18.94
N SER A 340 8.96 -20.95 19.16
CA SER A 340 10.18 -20.78 19.96
C SER A 340 10.44 -19.31 20.28
N THR A 341 11.33 -19.02 21.23
CA THR A 341 11.98 -17.72 21.39
C THR A 341 13.00 -17.53 20.26
N VAL A 342 13.01 -16.36 19.60
CA VAL A 342 13.95 -16.02 18.53
C VAL A 342 14.97 -15.03 19.07
N TYR A 343 16.23 -15.42 19.12
CA TYR A 343 17.34 -14.58 19.56
C TYR A 343 17.94 -13.82 18.38
N LEU A 344 18.08 -12.51 18.51
CA LEU A 344 18.66 -11.60 17.54
C LEU A 344 19.84 -10.86 18.19
N PRO A 345 20.81 -10.37 17.41
CA PRO A 345 21.89 -9.54 17.96
C PRO A 345 21.41 -8.27 18.69
N THR A 346 20.20 -7.81 18.39
CA THR A 346 19.60 -6.58 18.93
C THR A 346 18.57 -6.82 20.03
N GLY A 347 18.28 -8.09 20.40
CA GLY A 347 17.29 -8.46 21.40
C GLY A 347 16.65 -9.81 21.10
N MET A 348 15.53 -10.11 21.75
CA MET A 348 14.82 -11.37 21.53
C MET A 348 13.33 -11.12 21.24
N ILE A 349 12.73 -12.08 20.55
CA ILE A 349 11.28 -12.18 20.36
C ILE A 349 10.83 -13.42 21.14
N PRO A 350 10.25 -13.26 22.34
CA PRO A 350 9.99 -14.37 23.23
C PRO A 350 8.79 -15.20 22.75
N MET A 351 8.80 -16.50 23.09
CA MET A 351 7.71 -17.42 22.84
C MET A 351 6.50 -17.08 23.73
N PHE A 352 6.74 -16.69 24.97
CA PHE A 352 5.76 -16.28 25.96
C PHE A 352 5.90 -14.80 26.30
N PRO A 353 4.85 -14.13 26.81
CA PRO A 353 4.99 -12.79 27.38
C PRO A 353 6.09 -12.74 28.44
N GLU A 354 6.91 -11.68 28.39
CA GLU A 354 8.09 -11.54 29.24
C GLU A 354 7.80 -11.73 30.74
N VAL A 355 6.67 -11.23 31.22
CA VAL A 355 6.23 -11.36 32.63
C VAL A 355 6.09 -12.82 33.09
N LEU A 356 5.81 -13.74 32.17
CA LEU A 356 5.75 -15.18 32.44
C LEU A 356 7.10 -15.84 32.16
N ALA A 357 7.71 -15.55 31.01
CA ALA A 357 8.96 -16.17 30.57
C ALA A 357 10.12 -15.94 31.54
N THR A 358 10.33 -14.69 31.98
CA THR A 358 11.37 -14.31 32.93
C THR A 358 10.94 -14.46 34.41
N GLY A 359 9.68 -14.82 34.61
CA GLY A 359 9.05 -14.98 35.93
C GLY A 359 8.84 -16.48 36.29
N PRO A 360 7.57 -16.89 36.39
CA PRO A 360 7.24 -18.21 36.88
C PRO A 360 7.63 -19.38 35.97
N MET A 361 7.90 -19.11 34.69
CA MET A 361 8.34 -20.11 33.73
C MET A 361 9.87 -20.25 33.65
N SER A 362 10.63 -19.53 34.49
CA SER A 362 12.10 -19.53 34.52
C SER A 362 12.63 -20.13 35.84
N LEU A 363 13.83 -20.70 35.80
CA LEU A 363 14.53 -21.26 36.97
C LEU A 363 15.20 -20.14 37.80
N ILE A 364 14.40 -19.44 38.61
CA ILE A 364 14.87 -18.26 39.34
C ILE A 364 15.56 -18.68 40.65
N GLN A 365 16.78 -18.17 40.88
CA GLN A 365 17.53 -18.38 42.09
C GLN A 365 16.71 -18.12 43.38
N GLY A 366 16.75 -19.07 44.31
CA GLY A 366 16.11 -18.97 45.58
C GLY A 366 14.59 -19.12 45.59
N ARG A 367 13.93 -19.27 44.44
CA ARG A 367 12.49 -19.53 44.32
C ARG A 367 12.20 -21.00 44.11
N LEU A 368 10.97 -21.40 44.47
CA LEU A 368 10.46 -22.72 44.09
C LEU A 368 10.05 -22.71 42.62
N CYS A 369 10.66 -23.58 41.84
CA CYS A 369 10.41 -23.71 40.43
C CYS A 369 9.90 -25.11 40.09
N CYS A 370 8.90 -25.18 39.23
CA CYS A 370 8.47 -26.44 38.62
C CYS A 370 9.41 -26.78 37.46
N SER A 371 9.83 -28.04 37.38
CA SER A 371 10.71 -28.53 36.33
C SER A 371 10.29 -29.92 35.86
N LEU A 372 10.59 -30.21 34.59
CA LEU A 372 10.68 -31.57 34.11
C LEU A 372 12.13 -32.00 34.26
N SER A 373 12.41 -32.98 35.13
CA SER A 373 13.77 -33.34 35.49
C SER A 373 14.12 -34.75 35.03
N PHE A 374 15.29 -34.82 34.37
CA PHE A 374 15.87 -36.09 33.89
C PHE A 374 16.93 -36.57 34.90
N SER A 375 16.67 -37.73 35.48
CA SER A 375 17.65 -38.43 36.32
C SER A 375 18.51 -39.34 35.42
N VAL A 376 19.82 -39.25 35.55
CA VAL A 376 20.76 -40.05 34.75
C VAL A 376 21.83 -40.65 35.66
N ILE A 377 22.07 -41.94 35.55
CA ILE A 377 23.24 -42.63 36.11
C ILE A 377 24.08 -43.11 34.99
N LEU A 378 25.38 -42.78 34.99
CA LEU A 378 26.35 -43.19 33.99
C LEU A 378 27.06 -44.44 34.43
N ASP A 379 27.45 -45.31 33.50
CA ASP A 379 28.39 -46.39 33.68
C ASP A 379 29.85 -45.91 33.65
N ASP A 380 30.80 -46.80 33.90
CA ASP A 380 32.23 -46.51 33.94
C ASP A 380 32.81 -46.03 32.58
N SER A 381 32.06 -46.28 31.48
CA SER A 381 32.46 -45.84 30.17
C SER A 381 31.86 -44.48 29.79
N GLY A 382 31.02 -43.90 30.64
CA GLY A 382 30.26 -42.67 30.39
C GLY A 382 28.96 -42.89 29.60
N GLY A 383 28.57 -44.17 29.40
CA GLY A 383 27.28 -44.50 28.82
C GLY A 383 26.14 -44.35 29.84
N VAL A 384 24.90 -44.11 29.38
CA VAL A 384 23.70 -44.05 30.23
C VAL A 384 23.33 -45.45 30.71
N ALA A 385 23.57 -45.75 32.00
CA ALA A 385 23.15 -47.01 32.59
C ALA A 385 21.66 -47.03 33.03
N GLU A 386 21.22 -45.95 33.65
CA GLU A 386 19.85 -45.81 34.11
C GLU A 386 19.37 -44.36 33.87
N TYR A 387 18.10 -44.19 33.53
CA TYR A 387 17.46 -42.88 33.47
C TYR A 387 16.01 -42.94 33.90
N SER A 388 15.50 -41.80 34.37
CA SER A 388 14.07 -41.57 34.56
C SER A 388 13.72 -40.10 34.40
N ILE A 389 12.43 -39.82 34.10
CA ILE A 389 11.94 -38.47 33.85
C ILE A 389 10.77 -38.21 34.82
N HIS A 390 10.80 -37.11 35.54
CA HIS A 390 9.80 -36.76 36.54
C HIS A 390 9.45 -35.28 36.47
N PRO A 391 8.14 -34.95 36.65
CA PRO A 391 7.75 -33.61 37.07
C PRO A 391 8.28 -33.37 38.49
N CYS A 392 9.03 -32.27 38.67
CA CYS A 392 9.69 -31.99 39.94
C CYS A 392 9.43 -30.58 40.46
N VAL A 393 9.70 -30.39 41.77
CA VAL A 393 9.87 -29.06 42.37
C VAL A 393 11.31 -28.93 42.82
N ILE A 394 11.97 -27.89 42.37
CA ILE A 394 13.37 -27.57 42.65
C ILE A 394 13.51 -26.17 43.27
N LYS A 395 14.66 -25.88 43.84
CA LYS A 395 15.03 -24.54 44.29
C LYS A 395 16.44 -24.22 43.81
N PRO A 396 16.63 -23.50 42.71
CA PRO A 396 17.95 -23.10 42.21
C PRO A 396 18.75 -22.34 43.28
N THR A 397 20.07 -22.57 43.29
CA THR A 397 20.96 -22.12 44.36
C THR A 397 21.65 -20.81 44.00
#